data_51cd10d0a0353ccdc62e8f1ead49bae5
#
_entry.id   51cd10d0a0353ccdc62e8f1ead49bae5
#
_cell.length_a   1.000
_cell.length_b   1.000
_cell.length_c   1.000
_cell.angle_alpha   90.00
_cell.angle_beta   90.00
_cell.angle_gamma   90.00
#
_symmetry.space_group_name_H-M   'P 1'
#
loop_
_entity.id
_entity.type
_entity.pdbx_description
1 polymer ?
#
loop_
_entity_poly.entity_id
_entity_poly.type
_entity_poly.pdbx_seq_one_letter_code
_entity_poly.pdbx_strand_id
1 'polypeptide(L)'
;MTNKTTTLMKPVSTTLNDNHRILAQGRYINNNTWQTGLNNNDLIIGVSGAGKTRGYVIPNILHSNESMVIVDTKNTLSRRLSPHLKKEGYEVWNLNFAKMDQSPMGYNPLSCIERYTDQSYPYNTQDIEMLAEYLCPIECDRDPFWDYSARMFMATLIAYVMEALPENEKHLGSVAEIQEFMAKSIFKTLITEWGDAFPESYALQKWKLYKGTDSADKTHACIRMFVGEKLSSYTSKGALKMFSNPHQVDFRSLGRRKIALFINVSDTDRSNDKLLNLLYSQALHELCDSADCSPDGRLKVPVRFIMDDFASNAVIPDFDKVISVIRSREIYVSLILQSLSQLDSMYGKDRAMTIINNCDSCLYLGGQDVETARYIAVKANKTADTILTLPIDAALLFVRGQKPQQVTKYSLEKDPLYLELVSASAADNMVLKAPAIHPKETSTKDSELADVVY
;
A
#
# COMPACT_ATOMS: atom_id res chain seq x y z
N MET A 1 -16.25 9.46 47.73
CA MET A 1 -15.56 9.78 46.48
C MET A 1 -14.30 8.96 46.41
N THR A 2 -14.36 7.78 45.82
CA THR A 2 -13.22 6.87 45.66
C THR A 2 -12.54 7.22 44.35
N ASN A 3 -11.36 7.86 44.46
CA ASN A 3 -10.46 8.06 43.30
C ASN A 3 -10.03 6.70 42.75
N LYS A 4 -10.70 6.23 41.69
CA LYS A 4 -10.16 5.18 40.83
C LYS A 4 -9.05 5.82 39.99
N THR A 5 -7.82 5.69 40.47
CA THR A 5 -6.63 5.96 39.66
C THR A 5 -6.64 4.95 38.52
N THR A 6 -7.15 5.35 37.39
CA THR A 6 -7.03 4.56 36.15
C THR A 6 -5.55 4.51 35.81
N THR A 7 -4.87 3.45 36.20
CA THR A 7 -3.49 3.20 35.77
C THR A 7 -3.53 2.99 34.28
N LEU A 8 -3.19 4.03 33.51
CA LEU A 8 -3.00 3.93 32.07
C LEU A 8 -1.99 2.79 31.80
N MET A 9 -2.44 1.72 31.19
CA MET A 9 -1.55 0.62 30.82
C MET A 9 -0.42 1.19 29.95
N LYS A 10 0.82 0.85 30.28
CA LYS A 10 1.97 1.24 29.47
C LYS A 10 1.78 0.65 28.08
N PRO A 11 1.82 1.47 27.00
CA PRO A 11 1.57 0.97 25.65
C PRO A 11 2.59 -0.08 25.18
N VAL A 12 3.83 -0.07 25.71
CA VAL A 12 4.85 -1.08 25.43
C VAL A 12 4.87 -2.13 26.53
N SER A 13 4.67 -3.37 26.13
CA SER A 13 4.72 -4.58 26.99
C SER A 13 6.04 -5.33 26.79
N THR A 14 6.41 -6.12 27.80
CA THR A 14 7.52 -7.09 27.71
C THR A 14 7.02 -8.51 27.47
N THR A 15 5.69 -8.73 27.48
CA THR A 15 5.05 -10.01 27.19
C THR A 15 4.26 -9.92 25.90
N LEU A 16 4.47 -10.89 24.99
CA LEU A 16 3.72 -11.06 23.76
C LEU A 16 2.44 -11.84 24.05
N ASN A 17 1.33 -11.39 23.51
CA ASN A 17 0.06 -12.12 23.44
C ASN A 17 -0.64 -11.82 22.12
N ASP A 18 -1.78 -12.46 21.85
CA ASP A 18 -2.51 -12.42 20.57
C ASP A 18 -3.00 -11.02 20.14
N ASN A 19 -2.96 -10.05 21.05
CA ASN A 19 -3.37 -8.69 20.75
C ASN A 19 -2.19 -7.69 20.76
N HIS A 20 -0.99 -8.16 20.48
CA HIS A 20 0.20 -7.32 20.44
C HIS A 20 0.95 -7.49 19.12
N ARG A 21 1.56 -6.39 18.66
CA ARG A 21 2.55 -6.42 17.59
C ARG A 21 3.95 -6.21 18.12
N ILE A 22 4.92 -6.72 17.38
CA ILE A 22 6.32 -6.79 17.75
C ILE A 22 7.07 -5.59 17.18
N LEU A 23 7.73 -4.79 18.03
CA LEU A 23 8.58 -3.69 17.59
C LEU A 23 10.07 -4.02 17.73
N ALA A 24 10.46 -4.71 18.80
CA ALA A 24 11.85 -5.09 19.05
C ALA A 24 11.88 -6.30 20.01
N GLN A 25 13.06 -6.80 20.33
CA GLN A 25 13.21 -7.91 21.26
C GLN A 25 12.65 -7.55 22.64
N GLY A 26 11.63 -8.30 23.06
CA GLY A 26 10.92 -8.04 24.32
C GLY A 26 10.24 -6.66 24.38
N ARG A 27 9.80 -6.13 23.24
CA ARG A 27 9.05 -4.88 23.15
C ARG A 27 7.86 -5.05 22.23
N TYR A 28 6.68 -5.02 22.82
CA TYR A 28 5.40 -5.30 22.17
C TYR A 28 4.43 -4.17 22.42
N ILE A 29 3.60 -3.84 21.44
CA ILE A 29 2.52 -2.84 21.55
C ILE A 29 1.17 -3.54 21.46
N ASN A 30 0.30 -3.23 22.41
CA ASN A 30 -1.09 -3.66 22.39
C ASN A 30 -1.82 -2.98 21.20
N ASN A 31 -2.49 -3.78 20.36
CA ASN A 31 -3.22 -3.32 19.18
C ASN A 31 -4.58 -2.68 19.51
N ASN A 32 -5.04 -2.76 20.77
CA ASN A 32 -6.26 -2.09 21.20
C ASN A 32 -6.04 -0.58 21.31
N THR A 33 -6.46 0.15 20.28
CA THR A 33 -6.32 1.62 20.19
C THR A 33 -7.06 2.38 21.30
N TRP A 34 -8.12 1.80 21.85
CA TRP A 34 -8.92 2.39 22.94
C TRP A 34 -8.22 2.28 24.29
N GLN A 35 -7.46 1.22 24.51
CA GLN A 35 -6.69 1.03 25.73
C GLN A 35 -5.39 1.84 25.69
N THR A 36 -4.71 1.87 24.56
CA THR A 36 -3.41 2.52 24.41
C THR A 36 -3.51 4.02 24.09
N GLY A 37 -4.60 4.45 23.47
CA GLY A 37 -4.75 5.78 22.89
C GLY A 37 -3.86 6.03 21.67
N LEU A 38 -3.13 5.02 21.18
CA LEU A 38 -2.27 5.10 20.00
C LEU A 38 -3.05 4.84 18.70
N ASN A 39 -2.50 5.25 17.57
CA ASN A 39 -3.12 5.06 16.26
C ASN A 39 -2.73 3.77 15.55
N ASN A 40 -1.86 2.95 16.13
CA ASN A 40 -1.36 1.68 15.58
C ASN A 40 -0.66 1.77 14.21
N ASN A 41 -0.36 2.98 13.72
CA ASN A 41 0.51 3.16 12.57
C ASN A 41 1.96 3.12 13.01
N ASP A 42 2.78 2.35 12.29
CA ASP A 42 4.19 2.16 12.59
C ASP A 42 5.06 2.71 11.46
N LEU A 43 6.12 3.41 11.81
CA LEU A 43 7.18 3.87 10.91
C LEU A 43 8.47 3.12 11.21
N ILE A 44 8.94 2.32 10.27
CA ILE A 44 10.16 1.54 10.39
C ILE A 44 11.20 2.10 9.43
N ILE A 45 12.33 2.57 9.95
CA ILE A 45 13.40 3.19 9.16
C ILE A 45 14.69 2.39 9.31
N GLY A 46 15.30 2.03 8.19
CA GLY A 46 16.59 1.35 8.20
C GLY A 46 17.12 1.07 6.80
N VAL A 47 18.41 1.17 6.61
CA VAL A 47 19.07 0.89 5.33
C VAL A 47 18.83 -0.55 4.85
N SER A 48 19.18 -0.84 3.60
CA SER A 48 19.17 -2.22 3.10
C SER A 48 20.04 -3.10 4.00
N GLY A 49 19.53 -4.30 4.35
CA GLY A 49 20.21 -5.20 5.28
C GLY A 49 20.10 -4.86 6.77
N ALA A 50 19.45 -3.74 7.15
CA ALA A 50 19.25 -3.38 8.56
C ALA A 50 18.34 -4.34 9.35
N GLY A 51 17.70 -5.29 8.67
CA GLY A 51 16.84 -6.29 9.31
C GLY A 51 15.36 -5.93 9.32
N LYS A 52 14.90 -4.96 8.51
CA LYS A 52 13.48 -4.54 8.42
C LYS A 52 12.53 -5.73 8.24
N THR A 53 12.72 -6.51 7.19
CA THR A 53 11.85 -7.63 6.87
C THR A 53 11.96 -8.75 7.91
N ARG A 54 13.17 -9.10 8.37
CA ARG A 54 13.38 -10.18 9.36
C ARG A 54 13.03 -9.78 10.79
N GLY A 55 13.28 -8.53 11.17
CA GLY A 55 13.08 -8.05 12.55
C GLY A 55 11.72 -7.42 12.79
N TYR A 56 10.96 -7.08 11.73
CA TYR A 56 9.64 -6.46 11.89
C TYR A 56 8.57 -7.14 11.02
N VAL A 57 8.75 -7.26 9.69
CA VAL A 57 7.68 -7.74 8.79
C VAL A 57 7.29 -9.17 9.10
N ILE A 58 8.24 -10.10 9.03
CA ILE A 58 7.96 -11.54 9.22
C ILE A 58 7.38 -11.84 10.61
N PRO A 59 7.96 -11.36 11.74
CA PRO A 59 7.38 -11.61 13.05
C PRO A 59 5.96 -11.08 13.18
N ASN A 60 5.68 -9.87 12.66
CA ASN A 60 4.33 -9.31 12.74
C ASN A 60 3.32 -10.01 11.83
N ILE A 61 3.73 -10.65 10.74
CA ILE A 61 2.85 -11.52 9.95
C ILE A 61 2.56 -12.82 10.71
N LEU A 62 3.58 -13.45 11.32
CA LEU A 62 3.45 -14.72 12.03
C LEU A 62 2.55 -14.62 13.27
N HIS A 63 2.64 -13.51 14.00
CA HIS A 63 1.89 -13.28 15.25
C HIS A 63 0.64 -12.39 15.04
N SER A 64 0.23 -12.14 13.80
CA SER A 64 -0.93 -11.27 13.51
C SER A 64 -2.24 -11.94 13.87
N ASN A 65 -3.19 -11.13 14.32
CA ASN A 65 -4.61 -11.48 14.45
C ASN A 65 -5.50 -10.56 13.62
N GLU A 66 -4.91 -9.75 12.75
CA GLU A 66 -5.54 -8.76 11.85
C GLU A 66 -5.54 -9.31 10.43
N SER A 67 -6.46 -8.88 9.57
CA SER A 67 -6.27 -9.04 8.13
C SER A 67 -5.10 -8.20 7.66
N MET A 68 -4.39 -8.66 6.64
CA MET A 68 -3.16 -8.03 6.20
C MET A 68 -3.14 -7.83 4.68
N VAL A 69 -2.64 -6.65 4.26
CA VAL A 69 -2.23 -6.37 2.89
C VAL A 69 -0.71 -6.24 2.91
N ILE A 70 0.00 -7.16 2.28
CA ILE A 70 1.44 -7.36 2.44
C ILE A 70 2.15 -7.17 1.10
N VAL A 71 3.06 -6.20 1.03
CA VAL A 71 3.96 -6.05 -0.14
C VAL A 71 5.05 -7.11 -0.08
N ASP A 72 5.22 -7.87 -1.16
CA ASP A 72 6.22 -8.93 -1.30
C ASP A 72 7.06 -8.72 -2.57
N THR A 73 8.12 -7.92 -2.48
CA THR A 73 8.97 -7.55 -3.62
C THR A 73 9.72 -8.73 -4.25
N LYS A 74 9.85 -9.84 -3.54
CA LYS A 74 10.62 -11.02 -3.98
C LYS A 74 9.77 -12.26 -4.18
N ASN A 75 8.46 -12.18 -3.99
CA ASN A 75 7.54 -13.33 -3.99
C ASN A 75 8.01 -14.47 -3.07
N THR A 76 8.60 -14.12 -1.94
CA THR A 76 9.15 -15.09 -0.99
C THR A 76 8.33 -15.18 0.29
N LEU A 77 7.71 -14.08 0.70
CA LEU A 77 6.90 -14.02 1.92
C LEU A 77 5.65 -14.89 1.78
N SER A 78 4.90 -14.70 0.70
CA SER A 78 3.71 -15.50 0.41
C SER A 78 4.02 -17.00 0.45
N ARG A 79 5.04 -17.46 -0.29
CA ARG A 79 5.42 -18.86 -0.37
C ARG A 79 5.82 -19.46 0.98
N ARG A 80 6.55 -18.67 1.79
CA ARG A 80 7.07 -19.13 3.08
C ARG A 80 6.02 -19.13 4.19
N LEU A 81 5.15 -18.12 4.22
CA LEU A 81 4.27 -17.87 5.37
C LEU A 81 2.85 -18.42 5.16
N SER A 82 2.44 -18.69 3.91
CA SER A 82 1.11 -19.22 3.61
C SER A 82 0.74 -20.50 4.37
N PRO A 83 1.62 -21.50 4.55
CA PRO A 83 1.27 -22.71 5.29
C PRO A 83 0.87 -22.40 6.75
N HIS A 84 1.64 -21.55 7.44
CA HIS A 84 1.33 -21.09 8.79
C HIS A 84 0.03 -20.31 8.84
N LEU A 85 -0.14 -19.31 7.96
CA LEU A 85 -1.34 -18.47 7.94
C LEU A 85 -2.62 -19.27 7.70
N LYS A 86 -2.58 -20.27 6.80
CA LYS A 86 -3.71 -21.18 6.59
C LYS A 86 -4.04 -22.02 7.84
N LYS A 87 -3.02 -22.49 8.58
CA LYS A 87 -3.18 -23.18 9.86
C LYS A 87 -3.85 -22.28 10.91
N GLU A 88 -3.51 -20.98 10.92
CA GLU A 88 -4.11 -19.97 11.80
C GLU A 88 -5.47 -19.44 11.31
N GLY A 89 -6.06 -20.07 10.27
CA GLY A 89 -7.40 -19.77 9.78
C GLY A 89 -7.48 -18.58 8.80
N TYR A 90 -6.36 -18.15 8.22
CA TYR A 90 -6.37 -17.12 7.20
C TYR A 90 -6.74 -17.69 5.82
N GLU A 91 -7.56 -16.94 5.08
CA GLU A 91 -7.60 -17.05 3.63
C GLU A 91 -6.38 -16.34 3.06
N VAL A 92 -5.60 -17.02 2.23
CA VAL A 92 -4.40 -16.46 1.62
C VAL A 92 -4.67 -16.11 0.17
N TRP A 93 -4.62 -14.83 -0.12
CA TRP A 93 -4.83 -14.25 -1.44
C TRP A 93 -3.51 -13.75 -2.02
N ASN A 94 -3.33 -13.89 -3.35
CA ASN A 94 -2.11 -13.46 -4.03
C ASN A 94 -2.44 -12.69 -5.29
N LEU A 95 -1.91 -11.47 -5.39
CA LEU A 95 -1.86 -10.66 -6.60
C LEU A 95 -0.41 -10.55 -7.09
N ASN A 96 -0.18 -10.80 -8.36
CA ASN A 96 1.17 -10.76 -8.93
C ASN A 96 1.30 -9.66 -9.98
N PHE A 97 1.75 -8.48 -9.55
CA PHE A 97 2.02 -7.34 -10.44
C PHE A 97 3.35 -7.47 -11.19
N ALA A 98 4.29 -8.28 -10.69
CA ALA A 98 5.53 -8.56 -11.40
C ALA A 98 5.30 -9.46 -12.63
N LYS A 99 4.27 -10.33 -12.59
CA LYS A 99 3.86 -11.21 -13.69
C LYS A 99 2.33 -11.31 -13.71
N MET A 100 1.66 -10.27 -14.17
CA MET A 100 0.20 -10.14 -14.12
C MET A 100 -0.52 -11.25 -14.88
N ASP A 101 0.07 -11.77 -15.97
CA ASP A 101 -0.48 -12.87 -16.75
C ASP A 101 -0.49 -14.21 -16.00
N GLN A 102 0.23 -14.32 -14.90
CA GLN A 102 0.33 -15.50 -14.02
C GLN A 102 -0.26 -15.23 -12.63
N SER A 103 -0.98 -14.12 -12.44
CA SER A 103 -1.57 -13.80 -11.16
C SER A 103 -2.66 -14.79 -10.78
N PRO A 104 -2.61 -15.41 -9.58
CA PRO A 104 -3.66 -16.32 -9.11
C PRO A 104 -5.02 -15.64 -8.99
N MET A 105 -5.04 -14.38 -8.60
CA MET A 105 -6.24 -13.55 -8.50
C MET A 105 -6.13 -12.34 -9.44
N GLY A 106 -7.27 -11.77 -9.78
CA GLY A 106 -7.40 -10.55 -10.55
C GLY A 106 -7.64 -9.33 -9.68
N TYR A 107 -7.36 -8.19 -10.28
CA TYR A 107 -7.76 -6.88 -9.79
C TYR A 107 -8.23 -6.07 -10.99
N ASN A 108 -9.52 -5.78 -11.03
CA ASN A 108 -10.14 -4.91 -12.03
C ASN A 108 -10.65 -3.64 -11.34
N PRO A 109 -10.07 -2.47 -11.61
CA PRO A 109 -10.49 -1.22 -10.98
C PRO A 109 -11.97 -0.85 -11.16
N LEU A 110 -12.59 -1.26 -12.27
CA LEU A 110 -14.01 -1.00 -12.52
C LEU A 110 -14.93 -1.83 -11.62
N SER A 111 -14.44 -2.94 -11.06
CA SER A 111 -15.22 -3.76 -10.12
C SER A 111 -15.45 -3.09 -8.76
N CYS A 112 -14.72 -1.99 -8.45
CA CYS A 112 -14.93 -1.17 -7.26
C CYS A 112 -16.05 -0.13 -7.44
N ILE A 113 -16.62 0.01 -8.63
CA ILE A 113 -17.76 0.90 -8.86
C ILE A 113 -19.02 0.19 -8.34
N GLU A 114 -19.63 0.76 -7.30
CA GLU A 114 -20.81 0.18 -6.66
C GLU A 114 -22.00 0.13 -7.62
N ARG A 115 -22.75 -0.97 -7.55
CA ARG A 115 -23.93 -1.20 -8.37
C ARG A 115 -25.20 -1.18 -7.53
N TYR A 116 -26.15 -0.37 -7.93
CA TYR A 116 -27.48 -0.29 -7.34
C TYR A 116 -28.49 -1.17 -8.11
N THR A 117 -29.39 -1.82 -7.40
CA THR A 117 -30.43 -2.67 -7.98
C THR A 117 -31.80 -2.01 -8.02
N ASP A 118 -31.97 -0.95 -7.26
CA ASP A 118 -33.25 -0.27 -6.99
C ASP A 118 -33.30 1.19 -7.48
N GLN A 119 -32.29 1.62 -8.23
CA GLN A 119 -32.20 2.97 -8.79
C GLN A 119 -32.36 2.96 -10.31
N SER A 120 -32.86 4.08 -10.88
CA SER A 120 -32.98 4.26 -12.33
C SER A 120 -31.64 4.22 -13.05
N TYR A 121 -30.58 4.72 -12.40
CA TYR A 121 -29.21 4.60 -12.84
C TYR A 121 -28.47 3.56 -11.97
N PRO A 122 -27.90 2.49 -12.58
CA PRO A 122 -27.46 1.33 -11.82
C PRO A 122 -26.05 1.44 -11.20
N TYR A 123 -25.31 2.54 -11.41
CA TYR A 123 -23.95 2.67 -10.92
C TYR A 123 -23.77 3.92 -10.04
N ASN A 124 -22.87 3.80 -9.06
CA ASN A 124 -22.47 4.95 -8.25
C ASN A 124 -21.65 5.94 -9.09
N THR A 125 -22.20 7.10 -9.37
CA THR A 125 -21.53 8.13 -10.17
C THR A 125 -20.35 8.75 -9.45
N GLN A 126 -20.34 8.76 -8.11
CA GLN A 126 -19.20 9.25 -7.33
C GLN A 126 -17.99 8.32 -7.47
N ASP A 127 -18.19 7.01 -7.52
CA ASP A 127 -17.10 6.05 -7.76
C ASP A 127 -16.49 6.20 -9.15
N ILE A 128 -17.34 6.51 -10.15
CA ILE A 128 -16.88 6.82 -11.53
C ILE A 128 -16.00 8.07 -11.52
N GLU A 129 -16.44 9.14 -10.86
CA GLU A 129 -15.66 10.38 -10.75
C GLU A 129 -14.35 10.16 -9.99
N MET A 130 -14.40 9.44 -8.89
CA MET A 130 -13.23 9.13 -8.07
C MET A 130 -12.21 8.28 -8.86
N LEU A 131 -12.66 7.27 -9.59
CA LEU A 131 -11.78 6.48 -10.46
C LEU A 131 -11.16 7.36 -11.56
N ALA A 132 -11.93 8.25 -12.17
CA ALA A 132 -11.41 9.22 -13.15
C ALA A 132 -10.39 10.17 -12.53
N GLU A 133 -10.57 10.57 -11.28
CA GLU A 133 -9.62 11.37 -10.51
C GLU A 133 -8.32 10.62 -10.22
N TYR A 134 -8.38 9.36 -9.84
CA TYR A 134 -7.19 8.54 -9.62
C TYR A 134 -6.39 8.31 -10.91
N LEU A 135 -7.08 8.18 -12.05
CA LEU A 135 -6.45 7.99 -13.36
C LEU A 135 -5.90 9.29 -13.94
N CYS A 136 -6.55 10.42 -13.65
CA CYS A 136 -6.17 11.75 -14.08
C CYS A 136 -6.03 12.70 -12.89
N PRO A 137 -5.00 12.54 -12.03
CA PRO A 137 -4.74 13.46 -10.93
C PRO A 137 -4.36 14.84 -11.45
N ILE A 138 -4.56 15.88 -10.62
CA ILE A 138 -4.07 17.23 -10.94
C ILE A 138 -2.54 17.21 -10.76
N GLU A 139 -1.81 17.41 -11.85
CA GLU A 139 -0.35 17.44 -11.86
C GLU A 139 0.19 18.87 -11.90
N CYS A 140 -0.61 19.84 -12.39
CA CYS A 140 -0.23 21.24 -12.51
C CYS A 140 -1.24 22.17 -11.84
N ASP A 141 -0.95 22.63 -10.62
CA ASP A 141 -1.80 23.57 -9.88
C ASP A 141 -1.96 24.95 -10.55
N ARG A 142 -1.00 25.34 -11.42
CA ARG A 142 -1.02 26.65 -12.08
C ARG A 142 -1.96 26.71 -13.27
N ASP A 143 -2.14 25.59 -13.97
CA ASP A 143 -3.04 25.47 -15.11
C ASP A 143 -3.74 24.10 -15.08
N PRO A 144 -4.73 23.94 -14.21
CA PRO A 144 -5.42 22.66 -14.02
C PRO A 144 -6.47 22.35 -15.11
N PHE A 145 -6.61 23.22 -16.11
CA PHE A 145 -7.59 23.06 -17.20
C PHE A 145 -7.45 21.71 -17.91
N TRP A 146 -6.21 21.32 -18.21
CA TRP A 146 -5.93 20.06 -18.91
C TRP A 146 -6.29 18.85 -18.09
N ASP A 147 -5.97 18.86 -16.80
CA ASP A 147 -6.26 17.76 -15.87
C ASP A 147 -7.78 17.63 -15.66
N TYR A 148 -8.50 18.74 -15.44
CA TYR A 148 -9.97 18.70 -15.31
C TYR A 148 -10.65 18.23 -16.59
N SER A 149 -10.19 18.68 -17.75
CA SER A 149 -10.75 18.27 -19.03
C SER A 149 -10.50 16.79 -19.32
N ALA A 150 -9.29 16.30 -19.00
CA ALA A 150 -8.94 14.89 -19.11
C ALA A 150 -9.78 14.03 -18.16
N ARG A 151 -9.97 14.47 -16.90
CA ARG A 151 -10.79 13.80 -15.90
C ARG A 151 -12.25 13.67 -16.35
N MET A 152 -12.85 14.77 -16.85
CA MET A 152 -14.20 14.78 -17.39
C MET A 152 -14.37 13.82 -18.56
N PHE A 153 -13.37 13.77 -19.44
CA PHE A 153 -13.36 12.86 -20.58
C PHE A 153 -13.16 11.39 -20.12
N MET A 154 -12.26 11.14 -19.17
CA MET A 154 -12.07 9.82 -18.57
C MET A 154 -13.36 9.31 -17.91
N ALA A 155 -14.04 10.14 -17.12
CA ALA A 155 -15.33 9.79 -16.51
C ALA A 155 -16.39 9.44 -17.57
N THR A 156 -16.42 10.15 -18.70
CA THR A 156 -17.30 9.81 -19.83
C THR A 156 -17.03 8.40 -20.36
N LEU A 157 -15.76 8.08 -20.58
CA LEU A 157 -15.36 6.76 -21.12
C LEU A 157 -15.66 5.63 -20.15
N ILE A 158 -15.35 5.83 -18.87
CA ILE A 158 -15.64 4.84 -17.81
C ILE A 158 -17.14 4.60 -17.73
N ALA A 159 -17.95 5.68 -17.64
CA ALA A 159 -19.40 5.56 -17.58
C ALA A 159 -19.95 4.80 -18.79
N TYR A 160 -19.48 5.11 -20.01
CA TYR A 160 -19.91 4.43 -21.22
C TYR A 160 -19.60 2.92 -21.18
N VAL A 161 -18.39 2.55 -20.78
CA VAL A 161 -17.99 1.13 -20.64
C VAL A 161 -18.88 0.43 -19.60
N MET A 162 -19.15 1.06 -18.46
CA MET A 162 -20.02 0.49 -17.43
C MET A 162 -21.46 0.32 -17.89
N GLU A 163 -21.98 1.26 -18.66
CA GLU A 163 -23.36 1.27 -19.12
C GLU A 163 -23.60 0.35 -20.31
N ALA A 164 -22.71 0.38 -21.32
CA ALA A 164 -22.95 -0.17 -22.64
C ALA A 164 -22.34 -1.55 -22.91
N LEU A 165 -21.27 -1.92 -22.16
CA LEU A 165 -20.55 -3.17 -22.43
C LEU A 165 -21.03 -4.32 -21.51
N PRO A 166 -20.87 -5.59 -21.96
CA PRO A 166 -21.13 -6.75 -21.13
C PRO A 166 -20.12 -6.86 -19.97
N GLU A 167 -20.47 -7.57 -18.89
CA GLU A 167 -19.70 -7.64 -17.64
C GLU A 167 -18.23 -8.07 -17.85
N ASN A 168 -17.99 -9.01 -18.76
CA ASN A 168 -16.64 -9.51 -19.06
C ASN A 168 -15.77 -8.51 -19.83
N GLU A 169 -16.34 -7.42 -20.33
CA GLU A 169 -15.65 -6.36 -21.07
C GLU A 169 -15.56 -5.06 -20.25
N LYS A 170 -16.10 -5.01 -19.03
CA LYS A 170 -16.02 -3.85 -18.15
C LYS A 170 -14.65 -3.79 -17.46
N HIS A 171 -13.64 -3.26 -18.15
CA HIS A 171 -12.29 -3.07 -17.62
C HIS A 171 -11.55 -1.91 -18.29
N LEU A 172 -10.43 -1.47 -17.72
CA LEU A 172 -9.67 -0.34 -18.24
C LEU A 172 -9.13 -0.54 -19.66
N GLY A 173 -8.92 -1.78 -20.09
CA GLY A 173 -8.55 -2.08 -21.46
C GLY A 173 -9.64 -1.67 -22.45
N SER A 174 -10.91 -1.95 -22.15
CA SER A 174 -12.05 -1.51 -22.96
C SER A 174 -12.22 0.02 -22.94
N VAL A 175 -11.92 0.68 -21.80
CA VAL A 175 -11.89 2.14 -21.74
C VAL A 175 -10.88 2.70 -22.73
N ALA A 176 -9.69 2.08 -22.84
CA ALA A 176 -8.67 2.48 -23.81
C ALA A 176 -9.10 2.23 -25.26
N GLU A 177 -9.72 1.09 -25.53
CA GLU A 177 -10.25 0.77 -26.87
C GLU A 177 -11.33 1.77 -27.32
N ILE A 178 -12.28 2.10 -26.43
CA ILE A 178 -13.31 3.12 -26.71
C ILE A 178 -12.66 4.50 -26.96
N GLN A 179 -11.63 4.84 -26.22
CA GLN A 179 -10.87 6.07 -26.43
C GLN A 179 -10.24 6.13 -27.83
N GLU A 180 -9.71 5.03 -28.35
CA GLU A 180 -9.16 4.97 -29.71
C GLU A 180 -10.24 5.15 -30.79
N PHE A 181 -11.45 4.61 -30.59
CA PHE A 181 -12.57 4.82 -31.52
C PHE A 181 -12.98 6.28 -31.65
N MET A 182 -12.75 7.11 -30.67
CA MET A 182 -13.03 8.55 -30.74
C MET A 182 -12.20 9.28 -31.78
N ALA A 183 -10.98 8.85 -32.03
CA ALA A 183 -10.15 9.42 -33.10
C ALA A 183 -10.82 9.31 -34.49
N LYS A 184 -11.73 8.35 -34.64
CA LYS A 184 -12.45 8.02 -35.87
C LYS A 184 -13.85 8.66 -35.99
N SER A 185 -14.23 9.60 -35.10
CA SER A 185 -15.57 10.22 -35.03
C SER A 185 -16.74 9.28 -34.75
N ILE A 186 -16.52 7.97 -34.63
CA ILE A 186 -17.53 6.94 -34.41
C ILE A 186 -18.13 7.06 -33.00
N PHE A 187 -17.35 7.44 -32.01
CA PHE A 187 -17.82 7.52 -30.63
C PHE A 187 -18.98 8.52 -30.44
N LYS A 188 -18.94 9.65 -31.16
CA LYS A 188 -20.03 10.65 -31.09
C LYS A 188 -21.39 10.03 -31.48
N THR A 189 -21.39 9.20 -32.51
CA THR A 189 -22.59 8.47 -32.93
C THR A 189 -22.99 7.45 -31.88
N LEU A 190 -22.06 6.61 -31.42
CA LEU A 190 -22.32 5.57 -30.44
C LEU A 190 -22.89 6.11 -29.13
N ILE A 191 -22.31 7.19 -28.56
CA ILE A 191 -22.76 7.75 -27.29
C ILE A 191 -24.12 8.46 -27.42
N THR A 192 -24.42 9.04 -28.62
CA THR A 192 -25.71 9.65 -28.87
C THR A 192 -26.81 8.60 -29.01
N GLU A 193 -26.59 7.58 -29.83
CA GLU A 193 -27.50 6.44 -29.99
C GLU A 193 -27.74 5.72 -28.67
N TRP A 194 -26.69 5.53 -27.87
CA TRP A 194 -26.80 4.98 -26.52
C TRP A 194 -27.67 5.83 -25.60
N GLY A 195 -27.47 7.16 -25.60
CA GLY A 195 -28.27 8.07 -24.79
C GLY A 195 -29.75 8.16 -25.23
N ASP A 196 -30.05 7.94 -26.51
CA ASP A 196 -31.41 7.83 -27.00
C ASP A 196 -32.09 6.53 -26.50
N ALA A 197 -31.31 5.44 -26.43
CA ALA A 197 -31.78 4.15 -25.92
C ALA A 197 -31.85 4.11 -24.38
N PHE A 198 -30.96 4.85 -23.70
CA PHE A 198 -30.85 4.91 -22.24
C PHE A 198 -30.88 6.37 -21.75
N PRO A 199 -32.08 6.94 -21.49
CA PRO A 199 -32.21 8.37 -21.14
C PRO A 199 -31.48 8.82 -19.86
N GLU A 200 -31.28 7.91 -18.90
CA GLU A 200 -30.54 8.16 -17.64
C GLU A 200 -29.03 8.03 -17.80
N SER A 201 -28.51 7.89 -19.01
CA SER A 201 -27.08 7.71 -19.28
C SER A 201 -26.24 8.84 -18.70
N TYR A 202 -25.40 8.50 -17.72
CA TYR A 202 -24.41 9.39 -17.14
C TYR A 202 -23.27 9.70 -18.12
N ALA A 203 -22.90 8.71 -18.95
CA ALA A 203 -21.94 8.88 -20.02
C ALA A 203 -22.36 9.99 -20.99
N LEU A 204 -23.63 10.02 -21.41
CA LEU A 204 -24.16 11.08 -22.29
C LEU A 204 -24.16 12.44 -21.59
N GLN A 205 -24.53 12.49 -20.29
CA GLN A 205 -24.49 13.74 -19.52
C GLN A 205 -23.06 14.30 -19.46
N LYS A 206 -22.08 13.48 -19.12
CA LYS A 206 -20.65 13.87 -19.09
C LYS A 206 -20.10 14.23 -20.47
N TRP A 207 -20.51 13.51 -21.50
CA TRP A 207 -20.16 13.84 -22.87
C TRP A 207 -20.64 15.24 -23.31
N LYS A 208 -21.88 15.57 -22.99
CA LYS A 208 -22.44 16.91 -23.27
C LYS A 208 -21.65 18.01 -22.57
N LEU A 209 -21.29 17.79 -21.29
CA LEU A 209 -20.46 18.73 -20.54
C LEU A 209 -19.06 18.89 -21.14
N TYR A 210 -18.41 17.79 -21.48
CA TYR A 210 -17.11 17.79 -22.16
C TYR A 210 -17.14 18.54 -23.50
N LYS A 211 -18.20 18.33 -24.30
CA LYS A 211 -18.40 19.00 -25.59
C LYS A 211 -18.80 20.46 -25.45
N GLY A 212 -19.52 20.83 -24.39
CA GLY A 212 -19.95 22.23 -24.14
C GLY A 212 -18.78 23.17 -23.79
N THR A 213 -17.63 22.66 -23.52
CA THR A 213 -16.38 23.42 -23.36
C THR A 213 -15.82 23.91 -24.71
N ASP A 214 -16.62 24.16 -25.68
CA ASP A 214 -16.44 24.43 -27.12
C ASP A 214 -15.06 25.06 -27.48
N SER A 215 -14.04 24.27 -27.29
CA SER A 215 -12.66 24.58 -27.63
C SER A 215 -12.36 24.04 -29.02
N ALA A 216 -11.48 24.71 -29.74
CA ALA A 216 -11.06 24.33 -31.08
C ALA A 216 -10.71 22.82 -31.15
N ASP A 217 -10.95 22.16 -32.28
CA ASP A 217 -10.67 20.75 -32.55
C ASP A 217 -9.26 20.30 -32.09
N LYS A 218 -8.29 21.20 -32.12
CA LYS A 218 -6.92 20.97 -31.62
C LYS A 218 -6.88 20.71 -30.14
N THR A 219 -7.64 21.43 -29.31
CA THR A 219 -7.68 21.26 -27.85
C THR A 219 -8.25 19.88 -27.50
N HIS A 220 -9.36 19.47 -28.14
CA HIS A 220 -9.92 18.14 -27.96
C HIS A 220 -8.95 17.03 -28.39
N ALA A 221 -8.18 17.27 -29.49
CA ALA A 221 -7.15 16.30 -29.91
C ALA A 221 -6.04 16.15 -28.87
N CYS A 222 -5.59 17.23 -28.24
CA CYS A 222 -4.60 17.20 -27.17
C CYS A 222 -5.13 16.48 -25.92
N ILE A 223 -6.38 16.76 -25.50
CA ILE A 223 -6.99 16.07 -24.34
C ILE A 223 -7.10 14.57 -24.60
N ARG A 224 -7.55 14.16 -25.79
CA ARG A 224 -7.60 12.74 -26.18
C ARG A 224 -6.24 12.06 -26.13
N MET A 225 -5.19 12.73 -26.65
CA MET A 225 -3.82 12.20 -26.61
C MET A 225 -3.33 12.06 -25.17
N PHE A 226 -3.61 13.05 -24.31
CA PHE A 226 -3.26 13.01 -22.90
C PHE A 226 -3.94 11.85 -22.16
N VAL A 227 -5.26 11.66 -22.36
CA VAL A 227 -6.00 10.53 -21.78
C VAL A 227 -5.51 9.19 -22.34
N GLY A 228 -5.21 9.09 -23.64
CA GLY A 228 -4.62 7.90 -24.25
C GLY A 228 -3.28 7.52 -23.61
N GLU A 229 -2.42 8.50 -23.31
CA GLU A 229 -1.17 8.28 -22.58
C GLU A 229 -1.44 7.69 -21.18
N LYS A 230 -2.37 8.27 -20.43
CA LYS A 230 -2.74 7.77 -19.09
C LYS A 230 -3.25 6.32 -19.16
N LEU A 231 -4.02 5.96 -20.17
CA LEU A 231 -4.58 4.62 -20.36
C LEU A 231 -3.58 3.58 -20.90
N SER A 232 -2.51 4.02 -21.56
CA SER A 232 -1.55 3.12 -22.22
C SER A 232 -0.95 2.06 -21.29
N SER A 233 -0.75 2.38 -20.02
CA SER A 233 -0.23 1.44 -19.00
C SER A 233 -1.18 0.28 -18.70
N TYR A 234 -2.47 0.39 -19.04
CA TYR A 234 -3.51 -0.60 -18.71
C TYR A 234 -3.89 -1.52 -19.89
N THR A 235 -3.21 -1.38 -21.03
CA THR A 235 -3.52 -2.15 -22.25
C THR A 235 -2.59 -3.35 -22.46
N SER A 236 -1.64 -3.59 -21.58
CA SER A 236 -0.73 -4.74 -21.68
C SER A 236 -1.50 -6.07 -21.58
N LYS A 237 -1.02 -7.11 -22.27
CA LYS A 237 -1.62 -8.45 -22.18
C LYS A 237 -1.71 -8.98 -20.75
N GLY A 238 -0.75 -8.63 -19.90
CA GLY A 238 -0.75 -8.98 -18.49
C GLY A 238 -1.87 -8.27 -17.73
N ALA A 239 -2.05 -6.97 -17.96
CA ALA A 239 -3.12 -6.18 -17.35
C ALA A 239 -4.51 -6.70 -17.76
N LEU A 240 -4.73 -6.94 -19.05
CA LEU A 240 -6.00 -7.49 -19.56
C LEU A 240 -6.33 -8.85 -18.93
N LYS A 241 -5.33 -9.74 -18.78
CA LYS A 241 -5.52 -11.02 -18.09
C LYS A 241 -5.85 -10.85 -16.61
N MET A 242 -5.24 -9.89 -15.93
CA MET A 242 -5.52 -9.59 -14.53
C MET A 242 -6.95 -9.05 -14.37
N PHE A 243 -7.39 -8.15 -15.26
CA PHE A 243 -8.74 -7.58 -15.23
C PHE A 243 -9.82 -8.65 -15.50
N SER A 244 -9.59 -9.58 -16.41
CA SER A 244 -10.54 -10.63 -16.80
C SER A 244 -10.42 -11.91 -15.97
N ASN A 245 -9.59 -11.94 -14.93
CA ASN A 245 -9.49 -13.11 -14.04
C ASN A 245 -10.83 -13.34 -13.33
N PRO A 246 -11.39 -14.57 -13.32
CA PRO A 246 -12.67 -14.84 -12.67
C PRO A 246 -12.66 -14.69 -11.15
N HIS A 247 -11.48 -14.73 -10.53
CA HIS A 247 -11.30 -14.58 -9.08
C HIS A 247 -10.78 -13.18 -8.77
N GLN A 248 -11.66 -12.19 -8.75
CA GLN A 248 -11.33 -10.81 -8.42
C GLN A 248 -11.16 -10.61 -6.90
N VAL A 249 -10.24 -9.70 -6.52
CA VAL A 249 -10.10 -9.26 -5.12
C VAL A 249 -11.33 -8.46 -4.71
N ASP A 250 -11.91 -8.83 -3.57
CA ASP A 250 -12.92 -8.04 -2.85
C ASP A 250 -12.29 -7.42 -1.60
N PHE A 251 -11.96 -6.13 -1.65
CA PHE A 251 -11.33 -5.42 -0.55
C PHE A 251 -12.20 -5.36 0.71
N ARG A 252 -13.53 -5.27 0.58
CA ARG A 252 -14.47 -5.24 1.71
C ARG A 252 -14.42 -6.53 2.53
N SER A 253 -14.09 -7.65 1.91
CA SER A 253 -13.90 -8.93 2.60
C SER A 253 -12.76 -8.93 3.61
N LEU A 254 -11.69 -8.13 3.41
CA LEU A 254 -10.59 -7.99 4.38
C LEU A 254 -11.08 -7.49 5.74
N GLY A 255 -12.08 -6.59 5.76
CA GLY A 255 -12.67 -6.07 7.01
C GLY A 255 -13.67 -7.01 7.68
N ARG A 256 -14.02 -8.14 7.05
CA ARG A 256 -15.04 -9.09 7.52
C ARG A 256 -14.48 -10.45 7.95
N ARG A 257 -13.41 -10.89 7.32
CA ARG A 257 -12.77 -12.21 7.49
C ARG A 257 -11.26 -12.05 7.65
N LYS A 258 -10.59 -13.02 8.27
CA LYS A 258 -9.13 -13.03 8.33
C LYS A 258 -8.53 -13.39 6.98
N ILE A 259 -7.99 -12.40 6.29
CA ILE A 259 -7.38 -12.55 4.96
C ILE A 259 -5.95 -12.00 5.01
N ALA A 260 -5.02 -12.73 4.41
CA ALA A 260 -3.67 -12.27 4.12
C ALA A 260 -3.53 -12.10 2.60
N LEU A 261 -3.62 -10.86 2.13
CA LEU A 261 -3.44 -10.49 0.73
C LEU A 261 -1.96 -10.15 0.49
N PHE A 262 -1.26 -11.00 -0.24
CA PHE A 262 0.09 -10.73 -0.72
C PHE A 262 0.06 -10.05 -2.07
N ILE A 263 0.75 -8.93 -2.19
CA ILE A 263 0.92 -8.16 -3.42
C ILE A 263 2.38 -8.30 -3.86
N ASN A 264 2.59 -9.13 -4.87
CA ASN A 264 3.92 -9.29 -5.45
C ASN A 264 4.19 -8.16 -6.44
N VAL A 265 5.24 -7.40 -6.19
CA VAL A 265 5.71 -6.30 -7.05
C VAL A 265 7.17 -6.53 -7.44
N SER A 266 7.58 -5.96 -8.57
CA SER A 266 9.00 -5.97 -8.95
C SER A 266 9.74 -4.82 -8.25
N ASP A 267 10.96 -5.08 -7.80
CA ASP A 267 11.87 -4.04 -7.28
C ASP A 267 12.65 -3.32 -8.39
N THR A 268 12.64 -3.86 -9.60
CA THR A 268 13.40 -3.36 -10.76
C THR A 268 12.52 -2.84 -11.90
N ASP A 269 11.27 -3.31 -12.01
CA ASP A 269 10.32 -2.91 -13.04
C ASP A 269 9.17 -2.11 -12.42
N ARG A 270 9.13 -0.81 -12.73
CA ARG A 270 8.17 0.16 -12.22
C ARG A 270 6.98 0.42 -13.16
N SER A 271 6.87 -0.33 -14.27
CA SER A 271 5.83 -0.12 -15.29
C SER A 271 4.40 -0.26 -14.76
N ASN A 272 4.22 -1.04 -13.69
CA ASN A 272 2.92 -1.31 -13.09
C ASN A 272 2.59 -0.45 -11.86
N ASP A 273 3.45 0.52 -11.50
CA ASP A 273 3.26 1.38 -10.32
C ASP A 273 1.94 2.15 -10.35
N LYS A 274 1.50 2.63 -11.53
CA LYS A 274 0.22 3.35 -11.68
C LYS A 274 -0.97 2.45 -11.28
N LEU A 275 -0.96 1.18 -11.69
CA LEU A 275 -2.02 0.23 -11.33
C LEU A 275 -1.95 -0.17 -9.85
N LEU A 276 -0.75 -0.27 -9.30
CA LEU A 276 -0.53 -0.53 -7.87
C LEU A 276 -1.01 0.64 -7.00
N ASN A 277 -0.77 1.88 -7.41
CA ASN A 277 -1.31 3.08 -6.77
C ASN A 277 -2.82 3.07 -6.68
N LEU A 278 -3.43 2.76 -7.81
CA LEU A 278 -4.87 2.66 -7.92
C LEU A 278 -5.42 1.60 -6.98
N LEU A 279 -4.76 0.43 -6.90
CA LEU A 279 -5.13 -0.63 -5.97
C LEU A 279 -5.12 -0.16 -4.51
N TYR A 280 -4.05 0.50 -4.06
CA TYR A 280 -3.98 0.99 -2.69
C TYR A 280 -5.03 2.05 -2.40
N SER A 281 -5.25 2.98 -3.33
CA SER A 281 -6.25 4.03 -3.19
C SER A 281 -7.66 3.43 -3.07
N GLN A 282 -8.00 2.49 -3.95
CA GLN A 282 -9.29 1.81 -3.91
C GLN A 282 -9.43 0.89 -2.69
N ALA A 283 -8.40 0.14 -2.33
CA ALA A 283 -8.44 -0.71 -1.14
C ALA A 283 -8.71 0.09 0.14
N LEU A 284 -8.02 1.23 0.31
CA LEU A 284 -8.22 2.11 1.47
C LEU A 284 -9.63 2.73 1.45
N HIS A 285 -10.11 3.16 0.27
CA HIS A 285 -11.45 3.72 0.12
C HIS A 285 -12.54 2.68 0.45
N GLU A 286 -12.50 1.50 -0.18
CA GLU A 286 -13.45 0.42 0.03
C GLU A 286 -13.52 -0.05 1.50
N LEU A 287 -12.37 -0.08 2.18
CA LEU A 287 -12.32 -0.42 3.59
C LEU A 287 -12.88 0.70 4.47
N CYS A 288 -12.62 1.96 4.16
CA CYS A 288 -13.21 3.09 4.87
C CYS A 288 -14.72 3.12 4.72
N ASP A 289 -15.23 2.96 3.49
CA ASP A 289 -16.66 2.89 3.21
C ASP A 289 -17.32 1.70 3.92
N SER A 290 -16.69 0.51 3.87
CA SER A 290 -17.16 -0.67 4.60
C SER A 290 -17.25 -0.46 6.11
N ALA A 291 -16.30 0.29 6.69
CA ALA A 291 -16.33 0.66 8.09
C ALA A 291 -17.45 1.66 8.40
N ASP A 292 -17.61 2.69 7.56
CA ASP A 292 -18.61 3.74 7.74
C ASP A 292 -20.05 3.20 7.59
N CYS A 293 -20.24 2.14 6.79
CA CYS A 293 -21.51 1.42 6.71
C CYS A 293 -21.80 0.51 7.92
N SER A 294 -20.82 0.27 8.81
CA SER A 294 -21.03 -0.55 10.01
C SER A 294 -21.69 0.27 11.13
N PRO A 295 -22.51 -0.36 11.99
CA PRO A 295 -23.23 0.37 13.05
C PRO A 295 -22.34 1.13 14.04
N ASP A 296 -21.12 0.67 14.25
CA ASP A 296 -20.12 1.26 15.15
C ASP A 296 -19.02 2.06 14.42
N GLY A 297 -19.14 2.23 13.09
CA GLY A 297 -18.20 2.95 12.26
C GLY A 297 -16.82 2.25 12.11
N ARG A 298 -16.79 0.89 12.22
CA ARG A 298 -15.54 0.14 12.25
C ARG A 298 -15.59 -1.16 11.47
N LEU A 299 -14.43 -1.62 11.04
CA LEU A 299 -14.29 -2.96 10.50
C LEU A 299 -14.43 -4.01 11.62
N LYS A 300 -15.08 -5.12 11.30
CA LYS A 300 -15.21 -6.27 12.20
C LYS A 300 -13.86 -6.95 12.46
N VAL A 301 -13.03 -7.05 11.44
CA VAL A 301 -11.65 -7.53 11.50
C VAL A 301 -10.75 -6.36 11.15
N PRO A 302 -9.83 -5.94 12.03
CA PRO A 302 -8.89 -4.89 11.73
C PRO A 302 -8.02 -5.26 10.52
N VAL A 303 -7.62 -4.26 9.73
CA VAL A 303 -6.80 -4.45 8.52
C VAL A 303 -5.49 -3.68 8.63
N ARG A 304 -4.37 -4.36 8.44
CA ARG A 304 -3.04 -3.76 8.43
C ARG A 304 -2.39 -3.83 7.05
N PHE A 305 -1.98 -2.68 6.54
CA PHE A 305 -1.13 -2.58 5.35
C PHE A 305 0.34 -2.63 5.78
N ILE A 306 1.05 -3.69 5.42
CA ILE A 306 2.49 -3.85 5.64
C ILE A 306 3.21 -3.50 4.34
N MET A 307 3.72 -2.27 4.28
CA MET A 307 4.29 -1.68 3.07
C MET A 307 5.81 -1.73 3.14
N ASP A 308 6.40 -2.90 2.86
CA ASP A 308 7.86 -3.08 2.82
C ASP A 308 8.43 -2.33 1.61
N ASP A 309 9.54 -1.62 1.82
CA ASP A 309 10.14 -0.69 0.85
C ASP A 309 9.13 0.31 0.26
N PHE A 310 8.32 0.95 1.11
CA PHE A 310 7.23 1.86 0.73
C PHE A 310 7.66 2.93 -0.28
N ALA A 311 8.87 3.48 -0.13
CA ALA A 311 9.42 4.47 -1.04
C ALA A 311 9.87 3.91 -2.41
N SER A 312 9.93 2.60 -2.56
CA SER A 312 10.15 1.92 -3.84
C SER A 312 8.85 1.60 -4.56
N ASN A 313 7.71 1.79 -3.88
CA ASN A 313 6.38 1.63 -4.43
C ASN A 313 5.87 2.96 -5.01
N ALA A 314 4.68 2.91 -5.52
CA ALA A 314 4.03 4.05 -6.12
C ALA A 314 3.52 5.05 -5.06
N VAL A 315 3.41 6.33 -5.42
CA VAL A 315 2.83 7.39 -4.57
C VAL A 315 1.31 7.18 -4.47
N ILE A 316 0.79 6.94 -3.28
CA ILE A 316 -0.65 6.89 -3.04
C ILE A 316 -1.18 8.31 -2.96
N PRO A 317 -2.11 8.73 -3.86
CA PRO A 317 -2.70 10.06 -3.80
C PRO A 317 -3.35 10.35 -2.44
N ASP A 318 -3.20 11.58 -1.95
CA ASP A 318 -3.79 12.05 -0.67
C ASP A 318 -3.54 11.17 0.55
N PHE A 319 -2.48 10.37 0.54
CA PHE A 319 -2.16 9.44 1.63
C PHE A 319 -1.95 10.15 2.98
N ASP A 320 -1.44 11.37 2.97
CA ASP A 320 -1.31 12.23 4.15
C ASP A 320 -2.67 12.55 4.80
N LYS A 321 -3.72 12.71 3.99
CA LYS A 321 -5.10 12.89 4.49
C LYS A 321 -5.69 11.56 4.96
N VAL A 322 -5.54 10.50 4.17
CA VAL A 322 -6.09 9.18 4.47
C VAL A 322 -5.53 8.62 5.77
N ILE A 323 -4.20 8.66 5.99
CA ILE A 323 -3.56 8.13 7.19
C ILE A 323 -4.05 8.81 8.49
N SER A 324 -4.55 10.04 8.39
CA SER A 324 -5.06 10.78 9.55
C SER A 324 -6.45 10.31 10.02
N VAL A 325 -7.22 9.63 9.18
CA VAL A 325 -8.63 9.27 9.45
C VAL A 325 -8.88 7.77 9.59
N ILE A 326 -7.97 6.91 9.14
CA ILE A 326 -8.16 5.46 9.09
C ILE A 326 -8.18 4.78 10.47
N ARG A 327 -7.56 5.39 11.50
CA ARG A 327 -7.47 4.82 12.85
C ARG A 327 -8.84 4.43 13.42
N SER A 328 -9.83 5.32 13.36
CA SER A 328 -11.16 5.10 13.93
C SER A 328 -11.91 3.95 13.25
N ARG A 329 -11.50 3.56 12.07
CA ARG A 329 -12.07 2.50 11.22
C ARG A 329 -11.39 1.14 11.38
N GLU A 330 -10.42 1.01 12.31
CA GLU A 330 -9.60 -0.18 12.51
C GLU A 330 -8.74 -0.54 11.27
N ILE A 331 -8.25 0.48 10.57
CA ILE A 331 -7.32 0.35 9.44
C ILE A 331 -5.98 0.93 9.87
N TYR A 332 -4.89 0.21 9.64
CA TYR A 332 -3.56 0.55 10.11
C TYR A 332 -2.51 0.38 9.02
N VAL A 333 -1.43 1.13 9.14
CA VAL A 333 -0.30 1.04 8.21
C VAL A 333 1.02 0.82 8.94
N SER A 334 1.86 -0.03 8.38
CA SER A 334 3.26 -0.19 8.76
C SER A 334 4.11 0.27 7.57
N LEU A 335 4.63 1.49 7.67
CA LEU A 335 5.45 2.11 6.63
C LEU A 335 6.91 1.76 6.86
N ILE A 336 7.52 1.07 5.91
CA ILE A 336 8.88 0.60 6.02
C ILE A 336 9.74 1.31 4.97
N LEU A 337 10.69 2.12 5.44
CA LEU A 337 11.50 3.03 4.63
C LEU A 337 12.98 2.72 4.80
N GLN A 338 13.79 3.15 3.84
CA GLN A 338 15.24 3.17 3.99
C GLN A 338 15.71 4.47 4.64
N SER A 339 15.08 5.60 4.31
CA SER A 339 15.34 6.93 4.90
C SER A 339 14.09 7.81 4.82
N LEU A 340 14.05 8.88 5.62
CA LEU A 340 12.99 9.90 5.54
C LEU A 340 13.14 10.75 4.27
N SER A 341 14.35 10.95 3.78
CA SER A 341 14.61 11.69 2.52
C SER A 341 13.89 11.06 1.32
N GLN A 342 13.68 9.73 1.33
CA GLN A 342 12.87 9.07 0.30
C GLN A 342 11.41 9.48 0.37
N LEU A 343 10.84 9.57 1.59
CA LEU A 343 9.45 9.98 1.77
C LEU A 343 9.25 11.46 1.38
N ASP A 344 10.22 12.32 1.73
CA ASP A 344 10.25 13.72 1.32
C ASP A 344 10.27 13.89 -0.21
N SER A 345 11.03 13.05 -0.89
CA SER A 345 11.09 13.05 -2.36
C SER A 345 9.77 12.63 -3.00
N MET A 346 9.01 11.72 -2.37
CA MET A 346 7.73 11.23 -2.90
C MET A 346 6.57 12.20 -2.69
N TYR A 347 6.45 12.75 -1.50
CA TYR A 347 5.27 13.53 -1.07
C TYR A 347 5.55 15.02 -0.88
N GLY A 348 6.80 15.45 -0.93
CA GLY A 348 7.21 16.77 -0.46
C GLY A 348 7.26 16.83 1.08
N LYS A 349 8.05 17.78 1.62
CA LYS A 349 8.36 17.84 3.06
C LYS A 349 7.14 17.95 3.97
N ASP A 350 6.16 18.77 3.61
CA ASP A 350 5.01 19.04 4.48
C ASP A 350 4.07 17.82 4.56
N ARG A 351 3.78 17.18 3.43
CA ARG A 351 2.96 15.96 3.36
C ARG A 351 3.70 14.79 4.00
N ALA A 352 4.99 14.63 3.74
CA ALA A 352 5.82 13.61 4.38
C ALA A 352 5.82 13.76 5.90
N MET A 353 5.94 14.98 6.41
CA MET A 353 5.88 15.24 7.86
C MET A 353 4.50 14.91 8.44
N THR A 354 3.41 15.18 7.70
CA THR A 354 2.05 14.78 8.09
C THR A 354 1.94 13.25 8.22
N ILE A 355 2.48 12.50 7.26
CA ILE A 355 2.51 11.03 7.29
C ILE A 355 3.31 10.54 8.50
N ILE A 356 4.52 11.06 8.72
CA ILE A 356 5.38 10.70 9.85
C ILE A 356 4.69 10.95 11.20
N ASN A 357 4.03 12.09 11.36
CA ASN A 357 3.34 12.49 12.60
C ASN A 357 2.08 11.64 12.87
N ASN A 358 1.55 10.96 11.85
CA ASN A 358 0.47 9.99 11.98
C ASN A 358 0.96 8.55 12.26
N CYS A 359 2.26 8.37 12.58
CA CYS A 359 2.82 7.11 13.06
C CYS A 359 3.22 7.26 14.53
N ASP A 360 2.38 6.75 15.45
CA ASP A 360 2.62 6.83 16.88
C ASP A 360 3.81 5.99 17.36
N SER A 361 4.22 5.01 16.56
CA SER A 361 5.40 4.19 16.81
C SER A 361 6.42 4.38 15.70
N CYS A 362 7.66 4.62 16.07
CA CYS A 362 8.77 4.72 15.13
C CYS A 362 9.93 3.84 15.62
N LEU A 363 10.38 2.93 14.74
CA LEU A 363 11.53 2.06 14.98
C LEU A 363 12.64 2.42 13.99
N TYR A 364 13.74 2.97 14.51
CA TYR A 364 14.93 3.28 13.72
C TYR A 364 15.98 2.18 13.89
N LEU A 365 16.32 1.50 12.81
CA LEU A 365 17.22 0.35 12.76
C LEU A 365 18.65 0.71 12.34
N GLY A 366 18.96 2.00 12.23
CA GLY A 366 20.24 2.50 11.75
C GLY A 366 20.23 2.87 10.27
N GLY A 367 21.12 3.78 9.89
CA GLY A 367 21.25 4.27 8.52
C GLY A 367 22.39 5.27 8.37
N GLN A 368 22.67 5.66 7.12
CA GLN A 368 23.72 6.61 6.75
C GLN A 368 23.16 7.95 6.22
N ASP A 369 21.82 8.07 6.10
CA ASP A 369 21.20 9.32 5.65
C ASP A 369 21.29 10.38 6.74
N VAL A 370 21.99 11.47 6.43
CA VAL A 370 22.30 12.54 7.41
C VAL A 370 21.05 13.29 7.85
N GLU A 371 20.10 13.53 6.94
CA GLU A 371 18.86 14.24 7.30
C GLU A 371 17.98 13.37 8.20
N THR A 372 17.84 12.08 7.90
CA THR A 372 17.21 11.13 8.81
C THR A 372 17.91 11.07 10.16
N ALA A 373 19.24 11.01 10.17
CA ALA A 373 20.01 10.97 11.42
C ALA A 373 19.79 12.25 12.26
N ARG A 374 19.73 13.43 11.65
CA ARG A 374 19.42 14.69 12.32
C ARG A 374 18.02 14.68 12.95
N TYR A 375 17.02 14.25 12.20
CA TYR A 375 15.64 14.13 12.70
C TYR A 375 15.58 13.18 13.90
N ILE A 376 16.17 11.99 13.80
CA ILE A 376 16.22 10.99 14.87
C ILE A 376 17.03 11.49 16.07
N ALA A 377 18.12 12.22 15.86
CA ALA A 377 18.95 12.81 16.93
C ALA A 377 18.15 13.77 17.80
N VAL A 378 17.42 14.69 17.18
CA VAL A 378 16.53 15.62 17.90
C VAL A 378 15.48 14.84 18.70
N LYS A 379 14.82 13.88 18.09
CA LYS A 379 13.77 13.06 18.71
C LYS A 379 14.30 12.19 19.86
N ALA A 380 15.56 11.72 19.76
CA ALA A 380 16.23 10.90 20.77
C ALA A 380 16.94 11.71 21.85
N ASN A 381 17.06 13.03 21.71
CA ASN A 381 17.92 13.91 22.51
C ASN A 381 19.38 13.42 22.51
N LYS A 382 19.92 13.14 21.31
CA LYS A 382 21.29 12.66 21.06
C LYS A 382 21.94 13.50 19.96
N THR A 383 23.23 13.27 19.69
CA THR A 383 23.92 13.89 18.56
C THR A 383 23.70 13.06 17.28
N ALA A 384 23.78 13.69 16.12
CA ALA A 384 23.70 13.01 14.84
C ALA A 384 24.81 11.96 14.67
N ASP A 385 26.00 12.22 15.17
CA ASP A 385 27.11 11.27 15.20
C ASP A 385 26.76 9.98 15.94
N THR A 386 26.16 10.10 17.14
CA THR A 386 25.68 8.94 17.91
C THR A 386 24.62 8.13 17.14
N ILE A 387 23.80 8.78 16.32
CA ILE A 387 22.78 8.09 15.51
C ILE A 387 23.42 7.38 14.32
N LEU A 388 24.38 8.02 13.65
CA LEU A 388 25.09 7.43 12.50
C LEU A 388 25.98 6.26 12.91
N THR A 389 26.47 6.25 14.16
CA THR A 389 27.33 5.19 14.71
C THR A 389 26.57 4.16 15.55
N LEU A 390 25.22 4.11 15.42
CA LEU A 390 24.39 3.13 16.14
C LEU A 390 24.84 1.69 15.84
N PRO A 391 25.11 0.85 16.89
CA PRO A 391 25.51 -0.55 16.68
C PRO A 391 24.51 -1.33 15.82
N ILE A 392 25.00 -2.29 15.04
CA ILE A 392 24.21 -3.02 14.05
C ILE A 392 23.07 -3.82 14.67
N ASP A 393 23.21 -4.31 15.88
CA ASP A 393 22.21 -5.07 16.63
C ASP A 393 21.25 -4.18 17.44
N ALA A 394 21.56 -2.87 17.59
CA ALA A 394 20.76 -1.90 18.30
C ALA A 394 19.73 -1.23 17.38
N ALA A 395 18.66 -0.75 18.01
CA ALA A 395 17.65 0.11 17.39
C ALA A 395 17.19 1.18 18.37
N LEU A 396 16.57 2.24 17.85
CA LEU A 396 15.89 3.25 18.66
C LEU A 396 14.38 3.12 18.47
N LEU A 397 13.68 2.95 19.59
CA LEU A 397 12.23 2.85 19.62
C LEU A 397 11.64 4.13 20.21
N PHE A 398 10.72 4.71 19.45
CA PHE A 398 9.92 5.87 19.84
C PHE A 398 8.45 5.49 19.85
N VAL A 399 7.78 5.75 20.95
CA VAL A 399 6.33 5.58 21.08
C VAL A 399 5.75 6.85 21.66
N ARG A 400 4.67 7.35 21.09
CA ARG A 400 4.02 8.58 21.55
C ARG A 400 3.71 8.51 23.04
N GLY A 401 4.10 9.56 23.79
CA GLY A 401 3.93 9.65 25.23
C GLY A 401 4.98 8.89 26.06
N GLN A 402 6.00 8.31 25.42
CA GLN A 402 7.11 7.63 26.10
C GLN A 402 8.47 8.27 25.78
N LYS A 403 9.43 8.08 26.70
CA LYS A 403 10.83 8.46 26.43
C LYS A 403 11.41 7.52 25.36
N PRO A 404 12.28 8.03 24.49
CA PRO A 404 13.02 7.21 23.53
C PRO A 404 13.76 6.06 24.24
N GLN A 405 13.72 4.89 23.64
CA GLN A 405 14.37 3.68 24.18
C GLN A 405 15.39 3.14 23.18
N GLN A 406 16.59 2.85 23.64
CA GLN A 406 17.51 2.00 22.89
C GLN A 406 17.13 0.54 23.17
N VAL A 407 16.95 -0.25 22.12
CA VAL A 407 16.45 -1.62 22.18
C VAL A 407 17.30 -2.52 21.30
N THR A 408 17.26 -3.82 21.55
CA THR A 408 17.85 -4.84 20.68
C THR A 408 16.86 -5.19 19.57
N LYS A 409 17.32 -5.33 18.34
CA LYS A 409 16.50 -5.78 17.21
C LYS A 409 15.89 -7.15 17.49
N TYR A 410 14.70 -7.40 16.97
CA TYR A 410 14.05 -8.71 17.12
C TYR A 410 14.83 -9.80 16.38
N SER A 411 15.10 -10.91 17.07
CA SER A 411 15.78 -12.07 16.50
C SER A 411 14.75 -13.10 16.02
N LEU A 412 14.52 -13.13 14.72
CA LEU A 412 13.60 -14.08 14.08
C LEU A 412 14.04 -15.54 14.28
N GLU A 413 15.35 -15.77 14.40
CA GLU A 413 15.94 -17.09 14.64
C GLU A 413 15.58 -17.70 16.00
N LYS A 414 15.08 -16.89 16.92
CA LYS A 414 14.61 -17.32 18.25
C LYS A 414 13.09 -17.35 18.34
N ASP A 415 12.39 -16.97 17.27
CA ASP A 415 10.92 -16.98 17.23
C ASP A 415 10.39 -18.43 17.14
N PRO A 416 9.56 -18.89 18.09
CA PRO A 416 9.07 -20.27 18.10
C PRO A 416 8.27 -20.64 16.86
N LEU A 417 7.40 -19.74 16.37
CA LEU A 417 6.58 -19.98 15.18
C LEU A 417 7.43 -20.05 13.91
N TYR A 418 8.46 -19.22 13.84
CA TYR A 418 9.39 -19.26 12.72
C TYR A 418 10.22 -20.55 12.71
N LEU A 419 10.69 -21.03 13.87
CA LEU A 419 11.42 -22.30 14.01
C LEU A 419 10.54 -23.48 13.62
N GLU A 420 9.27 -23.50 14.03
CA GLU A 420 8.31 -24.52 13.61
C GLU A 420 8.14 -24.54 12.08
N LEU A 421 7.97 -23.38 11.48
CA LEU A 421 7.80 -23.22 10.03
C LEU A 421 9.05 -23.69 9.24
N VAL A 422 10.26 -23.39 9.73
CA VAL A 422 11.51 -23.83 9.09
C VAL A 422 11.69 -25.34 9.22
N SER A 423 11.37 -25.91 10.39
CA SER A 423 11.47 -27.36 10.61
C SER A 423 10.47 -28.15 9.76
N ALA A 424 9.24 -27.67 9.62
CA ALA A 424 8.24 -28.25 8.73
C ALA A 424 8.67 -28.22 7.24
N SER A 425 9.23 -27.09 6.80
CA SER A 425 9.75 -26.92 5.43
C SER A 425 10.96 -27.82 5.13
N ALA A 426 11.79 -28.10 6.12
CA ALA A 426 12.92 -29.02 5.98
C ALA A 426 12.44 -30.47 5.86
N ALA A 427 11.37 -30.84 6.55
CA ALA A 427 10.75 -32.15 6.46
C ALA A 427 10.12 -32.41 5.07
N ASP A 428 9.57 -31.36 4.44
CA ASP A 428 8.97 -31.43 3.11
C ASP A 428 10.00 -31.33 1.93
N ASN A 429 11.30 -31.47 2.21
CA ASN A 429 12.39 -31.33 1.20
C ASN A 429 12.42 -30.00 0.44
N MET A 430 11.75 -28.96 0.89
CA MET A 430 11.90 -27.61 0.38
C MET A 430 13.06 -26.90 1.10
N VAL A 431 14.26 -27.01 0.56
CA VAL A 431 15.48 -26.39 1.10
C VAL A 431 15.37 -24.86 1.02
N LEU A 432 14.85 -24.25 2.06
CA LEU A 432 15.00 -22.82 2.33
C LEU A 432 16.39 -22.60 2.96
N LYS A 433 17.46 -22.63 2.14
CA LYS A 433 18.78 -22.18 2.61
C LYS A 433 18.68 -20.70 2.95
N ALA A 434 18.72 -20.38 4.23
CA ALA A 434 19.03 -19.02 4.64
C ALA A 434 20.42 -18.66 4.09
N PRO A 435 20.64 -17.48 3.54
CA PRO A 435 21.99 -17.05 3.21
C PRO A 435 22.81 -17.08 4.51
N ALA A 436 23.83 -17.91 4.55
CA ALA A 436 24.77 -17.94 5.66
C ALA A 436 25.46 -16.58 5.74
N ILE A 437 25.23 -15.87 6.82
CA ILE A 437 26.07 -14.74 7.21
C ILE A 437 27.34 -15.41 7.73
N HIS A 438 28.39 -15.48 6.88
CA HIS A 438 29.70 -15.87 7.36
C HIS A 438 30.19 -14.76 8.32
N PRO A 439 30.45 -15.06 9.60
CA PRO A 439 31.21 -14.14 10.43
C PRO A 439 32.60 -14.03 9.76
N LYS A 440 33.03 -12.82 9.47
CA LYS A 440 34.42 -12.58 9.10
C LYS A 440 35.27 -13.06 10.26
N GLU A 441 35.98 -14.16 10.09
CA GLU A 441 37.08 -14.54 10.98
C GLU A 441 38.09 -13.38 10.98
N THR A 442 38.27 -12.77 12.13
CA THR A 442 39.35 -11.86 12.42
C THR A 442 40.64 -12.71 12.42
N SER A 443 41.29 -12.83 11.30
CA SER A 443 42.69 -13.32 11.26
C SER A 443 43.60 -12.20 11.74
N THR A 444 43.98 -12.28 13.00
CA THR A 444 45.22 -11.67 13.48
C THR A 444 46.37 -12.35 12.76
N LYS A 445 47.04 -11.65 11.89
CA LYS A 445 48.43 -11.91 11.52
C LYS A 445 49.15 -10.59 11.52
N ASP A 446 50.08 -10.55 12.48
CA ASP A 446 51.17 -9.57 12.60
C ASP A 446 52.10 -9.59 11.40
N SER A 447 52.68 -8.41 11.20
CA SER A 447 54.01 -8.10 10.63
C SER A 447 54.32 -8.58 9.20
N GLU A 448 54.57 -7.66 8.32
CA GLU A 448 55.94 -7.24 7.94
C GLU A 448 55.87 -6.04 6.99
N LEU A 449 56.58 -5.01 7.37
CA LEU A 449 57.01 -3.91 6.52
C LEU A 449 57.95 -4.43 5.46
N ALA A 450 57.75 -4.09 4.21
CA ALA A 450 58.79 -4.01 3.21
C ALA A 450 58.46 -2.89 2.21
N ASP A 451 59.32 -1.88 2.24
CA ASP A 451 59.48 -0.82 1.27
C ASP A 451 59.54 -1.36 -0.17
N VAL A 452 58.89 -0.71 -1.10
CA VAL A 452 59.47 -0.42 -2.43
C VAL A 452 58.82 0.84 -3.02
N VAL A 453 59.66 1.82 -3.27
CA VAL A 453 59.56 2.99 -4.11
C VAL A 453 59.28 2.60 -5.57
N TYR A 454 58.30 3.21 -6.22
CA TYR A 454 58.33 4.07 -7.41
C TYR A 454 56.92 4.57 -7.71
#